data_44f2c5c274b474ef90fe979f19d134c7
#
_entry.id   44f2c5c274b474ef90fe979f19d134c7
#
_cell.length_a   1.000
_cell.length_b   1.000
_cell.length_c   1.000
_cell.angle_alpha   90.00
_cell.angle_beta   90.00
_cell.angle_gamma   90.00
#
_symmetry.space_group_name_H-M   'P 1'
#
loop_
_entity.id
_entity.type
_entity.pdbx_description
1 polymer ?
#
loop_
_entity_poly.entity_id
_entity_poly.type
_entity_poly.pdbx_seq_one_letter_code
_entity_poly.pdbx_strand_id
1 'polypeptide(L)'
;IAGFGAALTDASAWVLSHRLTAPQRAALLRELFSEEDGIGLGMVRVTIGASDFSRSHYTFDDVAPGMRDDALAHFSMEPHRAEVSPVLRAIRALQPAAQVMATPWSAPAWMKSTESLYKGTLRDDAYPVFAEYLARALEGYAREGVPVDYLSVQNEPQHEPDDYPGMRFDPSQRARFIGQHLGPL
;
A
#
# COMPACT_ATOMS: atom_id res chain seq x y z
N ILE A 1 -12.80 12.33 16.81
CA ILE A 1 -11.47 11.72 16.56
C ILE A 1 -11.68 10.23 16.61
N ALA A 2 -11.32 9.51 15.52
CA ALA A 2 -11.46 8.05 15.46
C ALA A 2 -10.27 7.33 16.12
N GLY A 3 -9.13 8.00 16.29
CA GLY A 3 -7.93 7.45 16.90
C GLY A 3 -6.66 8.09 16.35
N PHE A 4 -5.52 7.54 16.77
CA PHE A 4 -4.21 7.88 16.25
C PHE A 4 -3.58 6.65 15.60
N GLY A 5 -2.68 6.84 14.66
CA GLY A 5 -2.05 5.75 13.93
C GLY A 5 -0.64 6.10 13.45
N ALA A 6 0.01 5.10 12.86
CA ALA A 6 1.32 5.24 12.25
C ALA A 6 1.37 4.54 10.88
N ALA A 7 2.32 4.95 10.04
CA ALA A 7 2.59 4.26 8.79
C ALA A 7 3.51 3.05 9.03
N LEU A 8 3.22 1.95 8.37
CA LEU A 8 4.08 0.78 8.23
C LEU A 8 4.49 0.64 6.77
N THR A 9 5.71 1.07 6.46
CA THR A 9 6.33 0.88 5.15
C THR A 9 7.09 -0.44 5.10
N ASP A 10 7.44 -0.92 3.92
CA ASP A 10 8.26 -2.14 3.77
C ASP A 10 9.64 -1.98 4.41
N ALA A 11 10.26 -0.80 4.34
CA ALA A 11 11.52 -0.54 5.04
C ALA A 11 11.36 -0.62 6.57
N SER A 12 10.26 -0.07 7.12
CA SER A 12 9.96 -0.18 8.55
C SER A 12 9.73 -1.64 8.96
N ALA A 13 8.95 -2.37 8.18
CA ALA A 13 8.69 -3.80 8.41
C ALA A 13 9.99 -4.62 8.35
N TRP A 14 10.86 -4.32 7.38
CA TRP A 14 12.17 -4.94 7.27
C TRP A 14 13.05 -4.68 8.50
N VAL A 15 13.12 -3.44 8.98
CA VAL A 15 13.87 -3.08 10.20
C VAL A 15 13.34 -3.89 11.40
N LEU A 16 12.01 -3.93 11.58
CA LEU A 16 11.37 -4.69 12.65
C LEU A 16 11.70 -6.19 12.56
N SER A 17 11.78 -6.74 11.35
CA SER A 17 11.98 -8.17 11.13
C SER A 17 13.43 -8.61 11.19
N HIS A 18 14.39 -7.74 10.76
CA HIS A 18 15.79 -8.13 10.54
C HIS A 18 16.79 -7.42 11.46
N ARG A 19 16.42 -6.29 12.09
CA ARG A 19 17.31 -5.52 12.96
C ARG A 19 16.96 -5.63 14.44
N LEU A 20 15.79 -6.14 14.75
CA LEU A 20 15.36 -6.41 16.12
C LEU A 20 15.30 -7.91 16.36
N THR A 21 15.72 -8.33 17.56
CA THR A 21 15.43 -9.68 18.04
C THR A 21 13.91 -9.86 18.24
N ALA A 22 13.43 -11.08 18.24
CA ALA A 22 12.00 -11.35 18.46
C ALA A 22 11.44 -10.72 19.75
N PRO A 23 12.15 -10.78 20.91
CA PRO A 23 11.71 -10.09 22.13
C PRO A 23 11.67 -8.56 21.97
N GLN A 24 12.67 -7.94 21.34
CA GLN A 24 12.70 -6.49 21.11
C GLN A 24 11.55 -6.03 20.22
N ARG A 25 11.29 -6.76 19.12
CA ARG A 25 10.15 -6.49 18.23
C ARG A 25 8.83 -6.62 18.99
N ALA A 26 8.66 -7.68 19.76
CA ALA A 26 7.44 -7.88 20.54
C ALA A 26 7.23 -6.77 21.57
N ALA A 27 8.27 -6.33 22.26
CA ALA A 27 8.21 -5.23 23.21
C ALA A 27 7.82 -3.92 22.53
N LEU A 28 8.47 -3.56 21.41
CA LEU A 28 8.17 -2.35 20.66
C LEU A 28 6.73 -2.33 20.13
N LEU A 29 6.27 -3.45 19.54
CA LEU A 29 4.88 -3.53 19.05
C LEU A 29 3.87 -3.40 20.21
N ARG A 30 4.17 -3.95 21.39
CA ARG A 30 3.34 -3.78 22.59
C ARG A 30 3.29 -2.33 23.04
N GLU A 31 4.43 -1.65 23.12
CA GLU A 31 4.51 -0.22 23.48
C GLU A 31 3.70 0.66 22.50
N LEU A 32 3.63 0.30 21.22
CA LEU A 32 2.90 1.08 20.22
C LEU A 32 1.40 0.75 20.16
N PHE A 33 1.03 -0.53 20.24
CA PHE A 33 -0.32 -0.98 19.89
C PHE A 33 -1.15 -1.53 21.04
N SER A 34 -0.54 -1.91 22.18
CA SER A 34 -1.32 -2.34 23.33
C SER A 34 -2.06 -1.15 23.96
N GLU A 35 -3.34 -1.32 24.27
CA GLU A 35 -4.12 -0.33 25.01
C GLU A 35 -3.79 -0.35 26.50
N GLU A 36 -3.34 -1.48 27.03
CA GLU A 36 -3.03 -1.66 28.46
C GLU A 36 -1.61 -1.23 28.80
N ASP A 37 -0.64 -1.63 27.95
CA ASP A 37 0.80 -1.53 28.24
C ASP A 37 1.50 -0.51 27.32
N GLY A 38 0.80 0.19 26.44
CA GLY A 38 1.38 1.07 25.43
C GLY A 38 0.55 2.32 25.15
N ILE A 39 0.84 2.97 24.02
CA ILE A 39 0.12 4.19 23.60
C ILE A 39 -1.18 3.89 22.84
N GLY A 40 -1.49 2.63 22.55
CA GLY A 40 -2.75 2.20 21.98
C GLY A 40 -3.04 2.75 20.57
N LEU A 41 -2.06 2.67 19.64
CA LEU A 41 -2.31 3.08 18.26
C LEU A 41 -3.44 2.24 17.65
N GLY A 42 -4.51 2.88 17.22
CA GLY A 42 -5.71 2.25 16.67
C GLY A 42 -5.77 2.20 15.15
N MET A 43 -4.73 2.70 14.43
CA MET A 43 -4.71 2.70 12.98
C MET A 43 -3.30 2.45 12.43
N VAL A 44 -3.21 1.69 11.35
CA VAL A 44 -1.97 1.49 10.57
C VAL A 44 -2.21 1.87 9.12
N ARG A 45 -1.34 2.70 8.56
CA ARG A 45 -1.34 3.01 7.12
C ARG A 45 -0.27 2.18 6.42
N VAL A 46 -0.67 1.39 5.43
CA VAL A 46 0.23 0.59 4.59
C VAL A 46 0.26 1.10 3.16
N THR A 47 1.32 0.77 2.44
CA THR A 47 1.45 1.09 1.01
C THR A 47 0.86 -0.01 0.14
N ILE A 48 0.43 0.32 -1.08
CA ILE A 48 0.19 -0.63 -2.17
C ILE A 48 1.35 -0.45 -3.15
N GLY A 49 2.30 -1.40 -3.15
CA GLY A 49 3.60 -1.22 -3.78
C GLY A 49 4.56 -0.38 -2.93
N ALA A 50 5.62 0.12 -3.55
CA ALA A 50 6.66 0.91 -2.89
C ALA A 50 6.23 2.36 -2.63
N SER A 51 6.92 3.00 -1.68
CA SER A 51 6.81 4.40 -1.29
C SER A 51 8.18 5.09 -1.29
N ASP A 52 8.25 6.33 -0.82
CA ASP A 52 9.48 7.05 -0.49
C ASP A 52 10.32 6.36 0.60
N PHE A 53 9.68 5.60 1.49
CA PHE A 53 10.33 4.79 2.54
C PHE A 53 10.37 3.30 2.16
N SER A 54 10.75 3.00 0.92
CA SER A 54 10.94 1.63 0.45
C SER A 54 12.41 1.34 0.12
N ARG A 55 12.82 0.09 0.30
CA ARG A 55 14.20 -0.38 0.04
C ARG A 55 14.50 -0.52 -1.45
N SER A 56 13.46 -0.66 -2.25
CA SER A 56 13.48 -0.66 -3.71
C SER A 56 12.14 -0.14 -4.23
N HIS A 57 12.09 0.25 -5.51
CA HIS A 57 10.87 0.75 -6.10
C HIS A 57 10.22 -0.36 -6.94
N TYR A 58 8.98 -0.66 -6.62
CA TYR A 58 8.19 -1.73 -7.22
C TYR A 58 6.69 -1.44 -7.12
N THR A 59 5.91 -2.14 -7.90
CA THR A 59 4.47 -2.31 -7.69
C THR A 59 4.13 -3.79 -7.50
N PHE A 60 2.87 -4.12 -7.39
CA PHE A 60 2.47 -5.53 -7.35
C PHE A 60 2.26 -6.13 -8.74
N ASP A 61 2.51 -5.36 -9.82
CA ASP A 61 2.35 -5.82 -11.18
C ASP A 61 3.36 -5.16 -12.12
N ASP A 62 4.64 -5.41 -11.88
CA ASP A 62 5.72 -4.89 -12.71
C ASP A 62 5.99 -5.84 -13.87
N VAL A 63 6.08 -5.29 -15.08
CA VAL A 63 6.42 -6.00 -16.32
C VAL A 63 7.63 -5.35 -17.01
N ALA A 64 8.21 -6.04 -17.98
CA ALA A 64 9.31 -5.48 -18.75
C ALA A 64 8.91 -4.20 -19.49
N PRO A 65 9.85 -3.24 -19.70
CA PRO A 65 9.56 -1.99 -20.42
C PRO A 65 8.89 -2.24 -21.77
N GLY A 66 7.84 -1.46 -22.06
CA GLY A 66 7.04 -1.59 -23.28
C GLY A 66 6.02 -2.74 -23.27
N MET A 67 5.97 -3.55 -22.23
CA MET A 67 4.94 -4.58 -22.05
C MET A 67 3.75 -4.05 -21.26
N ARG A 68 2.60 -4.69 -21.45
CA ARG A 68 1.36 -4.46 -20.67
C ARG A 68 0.88 -5.78 -20.09
N ASP A 69 0.16 -5.69 -18.98
CA ASP A 69 -0.52 -6.84 -18.36
C ASP A 69 -1.97 -6.52 -17.99
N ASP A 70 -2.79 -6.29 -19.00
CA ASP A 70 -4.21 -5.92 -18.80
C ASP A 70 -5.01 -7.02 -18.03
N ALA A 71 -4.49 -8.24 -17.97
CA ALA A 71 -5.06 -9.35 -17.20
C ALA A 71 -4.52 -9.44 -15.76
N LEU A 72 -3.50 -8.62 -15.40
CA LEU A 72 -2.79 -8.69 -14.12
C LEU A 72 -2.27 -10.12 -13.82
N ALA A 73 -1.73 -10.79 -14.84
CA ALA A 73 -1.20 -12.16 -14.71
C ALA A 73 0.09 -12.20 -13.90
N HIS A 74 0.82 -11.09 -13.85
CA HIS A 74 2.06 -10.94 -13.07
C HIS A 74 1.83 -10.36 -11.67
N PHE A 75 0.56 -10.07 -11.32
CA PHE A 75 0.24 -9.50 -10.01
C PHE A 75 0.76 -10.36 -8.86
N SER A 76 1.58 -9.79 -8.00
CA SER A 76 2.16 -10.47 -6.84
C SER A 76 2.37 -9.54 -5.66
N MET A 77 1.88 -9.94 -4.49
CA MET A 77 2.13 -9.26 -3.22
C MET A 77 3.35 -9.82 -2.48
N GLU A 78 4.19 -10.61 -3.15
CA GLU A 78 5.35 -11.26 -2.51
C GLU A 78 6.22 -10.27 -1.70
N PRO A 79 6.51 -9.04 -2.18
CA PRO A 79 7.29 -8.09 -1.38
C PRO A 79 6.66 -7.75 -0.01
N HIS A 80 5.33 -7.70 0.07
CA HIS A 80 4.63 -7.42 1.32
C HIS A 80 4.36 -8.67 2.16
N ARG A 81 4.20 -9.83 1.51
CA ARG A 81 3.98 -11.10 2.19
C ARG A 81 5.14 -11.49 3.09
N ALA A 82 6.36 -11.22 2.66
CA ALA A 82 7.56 -11.58 3.40
C ALA A 82 7.73 -10.77 4.69
N GLU A 83 7.37 -9.49 4.71
CA GLU A 83 7.74 -8.58 5.80
C GLU A 83 6.56 -7.78 6.35
N VAL A 84 5.74 -7.16 5.52
CA VAL A 84 4.66 -6.28 5.95
C VAL A 84 3.51 -7.07 6.59
N SER A 85 3.04 -8.12 5.91
CA SER A 85 1.91 -8.93 6.40
C SER A 85 2.17 -9.59 7.76
N PRO A 86 3.36 -10.15 8.05
CA PRO A 86 3.66 -10.69 9.38
C PRO A 86 3.60 -9.64 10.49
N VAL A 87 4.08 -8.43 10.24
CA VAL A 87 4.03 -7.33 11.22
C VAL A 87 2.58 -6.88 11.44
N LEU A 88 1.79 -6.74 10.38
CA LEU A 88 0.36 -6.41 10.48
C LEU A 88 -0.41 -7.45 11.29
N ARG A 89 -0.16 -8.74 11.08
CA ARG A 89 -0.77 -9.81 11.89
C ARG A 89 -0.39 -9.70 13.36
N ALA A 90 0.88 -9.38 13.65
CA ALA A 90 1.33 -9.18 15.02
C ALA A 90 0.66 -7.96 15.69
N ILE A 91 0.46 -6.87 14.93
CA ILE A 91 -0.29 -5.69 15.38
C ILE A 91 -1.75 -6.07 15.68
N ARG A 92 -2.42 -6.75 14.75
CA ARG A 92 -3.82 -7.20 14.95
C ARG A 92 -3.99 -8.17 16.13
N ALA A 93 -2.96 -8.95 16.44
CA ALA A 93 -2.97 -9.82 17.62
C ALA A 93 -2.91 -9.04 18.94
N LEU A 94 -2.25 -7.87 18.95
CA LEU A 94 -2.16 -6.97 20.11
C LEU A 94 -3.35 -6.03 20.21
N GLN A 95 -3.82 -5.54 19.08
CA GLN A 95 -4.92 -4.58 18.94
C GLN A 95 -5.88 -5.07 17.85
N PRO A 96 -6.84 -5.97 18.19
CA PRO A 96 -7.78 -6.54 17.20
C PRO A 96 -8.67 -5.50 16.52
N ALA A 97 -8.93 -4.37 17.18
CA ALA A 97 -9.73 -3.27 16.66
C ALA A 97 -8.90 -2.28 15.79
N ALA A 98 -7.58 -2.47 15.67
CA ALA A 98 -6.75 -1.59 14.85
C ALA A 98 -7.22 -1.62 13.38
N GLN A 99 -7.46 -0.44 12.82
CA GLN A 99 -7.89 -0.26 11.45
C GLN A 99 -6.68 -0.19 10.51
N VAL A 100 -6.83 -0.71 9.30
CA VAL A 100 -5.79 -0.68 8.27
C VAL A 100 -6.24 0.19 7.11
N MET A 101 -5.44 1.20 6.77
CA MET A 101 -5.62 2.03 5.59
C MET A 101 -4.54 1.70 4.57
N ALA A 102 -4.91 1.40 3.33
CA ALA A 102 -3.98 1.17 2.24
C ALA A 102 -3.95 2.33 1.24
N THR A 103 -2.76 2.62 0.68
CA THR A 103 -2.57 3.73 -0.25
C THR A 103 -1.47 3.42 -1.26
N PRO A 104 -1.69 3.50 -2.59
CA PRO A 104 -0.63 3.46 -3.58
C PRO A 104 0.10 4.81 -3.69
N TRP A 105 1.41 4.78 -3.96
CA TRP A 105 2.22 5.95 -4.37
C TRP A 105 2.21 6.12 -5.89
N SER A 106 2.16 5.02 -6.62
CA SER A 106 2.09 5.00 -8.09
C SER A 106 1.26 3.80 -8.56
N ALA A 107 0.64 3.93 -9.70
CA ALA A 107 0.22 2.78 -10.49
C ALA A 107 1.45 2.07 -11.09
N PRO A 108 1.34 0.80 -11.54
CA PRO A 108 2.34 0.15 -12.37
C PRO A 108 2.80 1.04 -13.53
N ALA A 109 4.09 1.00 -13.84
CA ALA A 109 4.70 1.88 -14.84
C ALA A 109 3.96 1.83 -16.20
N TRP A 110 3.60 0.65 -16.64
CA TRP A 110 2.91 0.41 -17.90
C TRP A 110 1.48 1.00 -17.97
N MET A 111 0.86 1.33 -16.84
CA MET A 111 -0.44 2.00 -16.76
C MET A 111 -0.34 3.52 -16.87
N LYS A 112 0.87 4.09 -16.87
CA LYS A 112 1.12 5.53 -16.76
C LYS A 112 1.57 6.15 -18.07
N SER A 113 1.35 7.46 -18.19
CA SER A 113 1.74 8.26 -19.37
C SER A 113 3.26 8.33 -19.59
N THR A 114 4.05 8.14 -18.53
CA THR A 114 5.52 8.16 -18.55
C THR A 114 6.15 6.78 -18.72
N GLU A 115 5.37 5.72 -18.65
CA GLU A 115 5.86 4.32 -18.53
C GLU A 115 6.93 4.14 -17.45
N SER A 116 6.80 4.90 -16.37
CA SER A 116 7.72 4.96 -15.24
C SER A 116 6.96 5.00 -13.93
N LEU A 117 7.56 4.48 -12.84
CA LEU A 117 7.01 4.63 -11.49
C LEU A 117 7.02 6.08 -11.02
N TYR A 118 7.87 6.92 -11.64
CA TYR A 118 8.04 8.33 -11.29
C TYR A 118 7.18 9.22 -12.17
N LYS A 119 6.64 10.30 -11.59
CA LYS A 119 5.88 11.33 -12.32
C LYS A 119 4.73 10.77 -13.18
N GLY A 120 4.20 11.62 -14.04
CA GLY A 120 3.16 11.26 -15.02
C GLY A 120 1.79 11.03 -14.39
N THR A 121 0.85 10.62 -15.22
CA THR A 121 -0.55 10.41 -14.85
C THR A 121 -1.00 9.01 -15.20
N LEU A 122 -2.02 8.51 -14.53
CA LEU A 122 -2.72 7.29 -14.96
C LEU A 122 -3.37 7.53 -16.33
N ARG A 123 -3.16 6.61 -17.28
CA ARG A 123 -3.79 6.69 -18.59
C ARG A 123 -5.27 6.35 -18.49
N ASP A 124 -6.10 6.99 -19.29
CA ASP A 124 -7.55 6.79 -19.25
C ASP A 124 -7.95 5.35 -19.60
N ASP A 125 -7.22 4.70 -20.53
CA ASP A 125 -7.44 3.30 -20.91
C ASP A 125 -7.03 2.30 -19.81
N ALA A 126 -6.25 2.74 -18.83
CA ALA A 126 -5.81 1.94 -17.69
C ALA A 126 -6.75 2.00 -16.46
N TYR A 127 -7.77 2.87 -16.46
CA TYR A 127 -8.67 3.01 -15.30
C TYR A 127 -9.33 1.70 -14.87
N PRO A 128 -9.92 0.90 -15.78
CA PRO A 128 -10.54 -0.36 -15.37
C PRO A 128 -9.54 -1.33 -14.72
N VAL A 129 -8.36 -1.49 -15.34
CA VAL A 129 -7.35 -2.42 -14.85
C VAL A 129 -6.68 -1.92 -13.57
N PHE A 130 -6.54 -0.61 -13.36
CA PHE A 130 -6.04 -0.06 -12.11
C PHE A 130 -7.04 -0.24 -10.97
N ALA A 131 -8.35 -0.15 -11.22
CA ALA A 131 -9.36 -0.47 -10.24
C ALA A 131 -9.29 -1.96 -9.81
N GLU A 132 -9.17 -2.87 -10.76
CA GLU A 132 -8.96 -4.29 -10.51
C GLU A 132 -7.64 -4.57 -9.77
N TYR A 133 -6.56 -3.87 -10.09
CA TYR A 133 -5.28 -3.94 -9.38
C TYR A 133 -5.44 -3.58 -7.90
N LEU A 134 -6.17 -2.50 -7.59
CA LEU A 134 -6.46 -2.11 -6.21
C LEU A 134 -7.34 -3.16 -5.51
N ALA A 135 -8.37 -3.67 -6.17
CA ALA A 135 -9.23 -4.72 -5.63
C ALA A 135 -8.41 -5.99 -5.28
N ARG A 136 -7.54 -6.44 -6.19
CA ARG A 136 -6.64 -7.59 -5.93
C ARG A 136 -5.68 -7.35 -4.77
N ALA A 137 -5.20 -6.11 -4.59
CA ALA A 137 -4.37 -5.77 -3.45
C ALA A 137 -5.16 -5.91 -2.13
N LEU A 138 -6.39 -5.39 -2.07
CA LEU A 138 -7.26 -5.52 -0.90
C LEU A 138 -7.58 -6.99 -0.57
N GLU A 139 -7.95 -7.78 -1.58
CA GLU A 139 -8.15 -9.22 -1.44
C GLU A 139 -6.87 -9.94 -0.98
N GLY A 140 -5.73 -9.54 -1.51
CA GLY A 140 -4.43 -10.08 -1.12
C GLY A 140 -4.17 -9.87 0.36
N TYR A 141 -4.36 -8.67 0.88
CA TYR A 141 -4.25 -8.39 2.31
C TYR A 141 -5.26 -9.20 3.14
N ALA A 142 -6.51 -9.33 2.66
CA ALA A 142 -7.51 -10.14 3.34
C ALA A 142 -7.10 -11.62 3.42
N ARG A 143 -6.55 -12.19 2.34
CA ARG A 143 -6.02 -13.56 2.32
C ARG A 143 -4.83 -13.76 3.26
N GLU A 144 -4.04 -12.70 3.49
CA GLU A 144 -2.96 -12.68 4.49
C GLU A 144 -3.46 -12.51 5.95
N GLY A 145 -4.79 -12.44 6.16
CA GLY A 145 -5.40 -12.29 7.49
C GLY A 145 -5.39 -10.85 8.02
N VAL A 146 -5.19 -9.86 7.17
CA VAL A 146 -5.14 -8.43 7.54
C VAL A 146 -6.01 -7.59 6.60
N PRO A 147 -7.34 -7.76 6.63
CA PRO A 147 -8.22 -7.00 5.75
C PRO A 147 -8.01 -5.50 5.92
N VAL A 148 -8.12 -4.78 4.82
CA VAL A 148 -8.00 -3.31 4.75
C VAL A 148 -9.37 -2.69 5.00
N ASP A 149 -9.43 -1.72 5.91
CA ASP A 149 -10.67 -1.02 6.28
C ASP A 149 -10.89 0.24 5.43
N TYR A 150 -9.81 0.89 4.99
CA TYR A 150 -9.86 2.13 4.20
C TYR A 150 -8.88 2.09 3.04
N LEU A 151 -9.33 2.57 1.89
CA LEU A 151 -8.50 2.76 0.70
C LEU A 151 -8.41 4.23 0.34
N SER A 152 -7.19 4.77 0.24
CA SER A 152 -6.91 6.00 -0.49
C SER A 152 -6.44 5.65 -1.89
N VAL A 153 -6.99 6.29 -2.91
CA VAL A 153 -6.69 5.93 -4.31
C VAL A 153 -5.33 6.42 -4.79
N GLN A 154 -4.70 7.36 -4.07
CA GLN A 154 -3.38 7.91 -4.42
C GLN A 154 -2.78 8.69 -3.23
N ASN A 155 -1.49 8.45 -2.95
CA ASN A 155 -0.69 9.32 -2.10
C ASN A 155 -0.34 10.60 -2.87
N GLU A 156 -0.41 11.75 -2.20
CA GLU A 156 0.03 13.06 -2.72
C GLU A 156 -0.32 13.29 -4.21
N PRO A 157 -1.60 13.29 -4.61
CA PRO A 157 -2.01 13.20 -6.01
C PRO A 157 -1.68 14.44 -6.86
N GLN A 158 -1.04 15.46 -6.28
CA GLN A 158 -0.56 16.66 -6.97
C GLN A 158 0.97 16.76 -6.98
N HIS A 159 1.65 15.78 -6.38
CA HIS A 159 3.11 15.73 -6.31
C HIS A 159 3.69 14.72 -7.31
N GLU A 160 4.75 15.12 -8.01
CA GLU A 160 5.44 14.32 -9.02
C GLU A 160 6.93 14.19 -8.67
N PRO A 161 7.30 13.29 -7.73
CA PRO A 161 8.69 13.13 -7.31
C PRO A 161 9.58 12.55 -8.41
N ASP A 162 10.88 12.87 -8.34
CA ASP A 162 11.90 12.40 -9.27
C ASP A 162 12.59 11.11 -8.80
N ASP A 163 12.56 10.83 -7.51
CA ASP A 163 13.44 9.89 -6.81
C ASP A 163 12.72 8.77 -6.06
N TYR A 164 11.37 8.79 -6.04
CA TYR A 164 10.54 7.71 -5.50
C TYR A 164 9.23 7.59 -6.29
N PRO A 165 8.48 6.47 -6.15
CA PRO A 165 7.22 6.28 -6.87
C PRO A 165 6.22 7.39 -6.58
N GLY A 166 5.65 7.95 -7.62
CA GLY A 166 4.64 8.99 -7.53
C GLY A 166 3.90 9.19 -8.83
N MET A 167 2.69 9.74 -8.74
CA MET A 167 1.82 9.93 -9.89
C MET A 167 0.90 11.10 -9.64
N ARG A 168 0.78 12.01 -10.61
CA ARG A 168 -0.26 13.01 -10.57
C ARG A 168 -1.62 12.39 -10.92
N PHE A 169 -2.61 12.71 -10.13
CA PHE A 169 -3.97 12.24 -10.31
C PHE A 169 -4.93 13.37 -9.98
N ASP A 170 -5.29 14.16 -10.98
CA ASP A 170 -6.08 15.38 -10.81
C ASP A 170 -7.46 15.09 -10.20
N PRO A 171 -8.11 16.07 -9.53
CA PRO A 171 -9.39 15.86 -8.87
C PRO A 171 -10.49 15.33 -9.79
N SER A 172 -10.56 15.84 -11.05
CA SER A 172 -11.52 15.37 -12.05
C SER A 172 -11.27 13.93 -12.49
N GLN A 173 -10.00 13.56 -12.66
CA GLN A 173 -9.59 12.18 -12.98
C GLN A 173 -9.94 11.23 -11.84
N ARG A 174 -9.64 11.60 -10.57
CA ARG A 174 -10.00 10.79 -9.39
C ARG A 174 -11.52 10.61 -9.24
N ALA A 175 -12.29 11.70 -9.44
CA ALA A 175 -13.74 11.61 -9.37
C ALA A 175 -14.30 10.64 -10.43
N ARG A 176 -13.79 10.70 -11.66
CA ARG A 176 -14.17 9.76 -12.73
C ARG A 176 -13.72 8.34 -12.40
N PHE A 177 -12.48 8.15 -11.99
CA PHE A 177 -11.93 6.85 -11.60
C PHE A 177 -12.76 6.19 -10.49
N ILE A 178 -13.01 6.92 -9.40
CA ILE A 178 -13.79 6.40 -8.27
C ILE A 178 -15.23 6.13 -8.68
N GLY A 179 -15.89 7.08 -9.35
CA GLY A 179 -17.32 6.99 -9.67
C GLY A 179 -17.66 5.96 -10.75
N GLN A 180 -16.76 5.72 -11.70
CA GLN A 180 -17.07 4.89 -12.88
C GLN A 180 -16.34 3.53 -12.89
N HIS A 181 -15.25 3.38 -12.14
CA HIS A 181 -14.43 2.18 -12.20
C HIS A 181 -14.22 1.50 -10.84
N LEU A 182 -13.82 2.23 -9.80
CA LEU A 182 -13.51 1.65 -8.51
C LEU A 182 -14.76 1.42 -7.64
N GLY A 183 -15.67 2.39 -7.58
CA GLY A 183 -16.87 2.30 -6.75
C GLY A 183 -17.88 1.22 -7.18
N PRO A 184 -18.00 0.88 -8.47
CA PRO A 184 -18.85 -0.23 -8.92
C PRO A 184 -18.32 -1.64 -8.65
N LEU A 185 -17.01 -1.81 -8.33
CA LEU A 185 -16.43 -3.11 -7.95
C LEU A 185 -16.81 -3.51 -6.52
#